data_cd2285d600b3be81438cf51c619196ed
#
_entry.id   cd2285d600b3be81438cf51c619196ed
#
_cell.length_a   1.000
_cell.length_b   1.000
_cell.length_c   1.000
_cell.angle_alpha   90.00
_cell.angle_beta   90.00
_cell.angle_gamma   90.00
#
_symmetry.space_group_name_H-M   'P 1'
#
loop_
_entity.id
_entity.type
_entity.pdbx_description
1 polymer ?
#
loop_
_entity_poly.entity_id
_entity_poly.type
_entity_poly.pdbx_seq_one_letter_code
_entity_poly.pdbx_strand_id
1 'polypeptide(L)'
;PYTEEALYHLVARVCQTQDVLGRQILIENPSSYLQYVESAMPEWEFLAELAQRSGCGVLLDVNNIYVSARNHGFDASAYLRVIPRPIVQEIHLAGFTVNRFDNGEILIDTHNQPVCPAVWTLYHQAVQRFGQIPTLIEWDADVPDLAVLVAEAERADAILEERHAQAA
;
A
#
# COMPACT_ATOMS: atom_id res chain seq x y z
N PRO A 1 4.90 16.75 -5.28
CA PRO A 1 6.19 16.48 -4.62
C PRO A 1 6.01 16.31 -3.11
N TYR A 2 6.82 15.46 -2.50
CA TYR A 2 6.82 15.20 -1.06
C TYR A 2 7.70 16.25 -0.36
N THR A 3 7.09 17.41 -0.09
CA THR A 3 7.75 18.55 0.57
C THR A 3 7.11 18.82 1.93
N GLU A 4 7.79 19.57 2.79
CA GLU A 4 7.25 19.98 4.09
C GLU A 4 5.99 20.86 3.93
N GLU A 5 5.94 21.71 2.89
CA GLU A 5 4.77 22.54 2.58
C GLU A 5 3.56 21.66 2.20
N ALA A 6 3.76 20.66 1.32
CA ALA A 6 2.71 19.72 0.95
C ALA A 6 2.23 18.90 2.16
N LEU A 7 3.16 18.46 3.01
CA LEU A 7 2.85 17.74 4.24
C LEU A 7 2.00 18.58 5.19
N TYR A 8 2.39 19.83 5.44
CA TYR A 8 1.63 20.75 6.29
C TYR A 8 0.20 20.96 5.77
N HIS A 9 0.06 21.15 4.44
CA HIS A 9 -1.25 21.29 3.81
C HIS A 9 -2.10 20.03 3.97
N LEU A 10 -1.52 18.85 3.72
CA LEU A 10 -2.25 17.58 3.79
C LEU A 10 -2.64 17.25 5.24
N VAL A 11 -1.77 17.47 6.22
CA VAL A 11 -2.10 17.34 7.66
C VAL A 11 -3.34 18.15 7.99
N ALA A 12 -3.39 19.43 7.58
CA ALA A 12 -4.56 20.27 7.85
C ALA A 12 -5.85 19.71 7.21
N ARG A 13 -5.77 19.16 5.99
CA ARG A 13 -6.94 18.57 5.31
C ARG A 13 -7.40 17.28 5.98
N VAL A 14 -6.47 16.40 6.36
CA VAL A 14 -6.77 15.17 7.08
C VAL A 14 -7.43 15.46 8.43
N CYS A 15 -6.87 16.37 9.22
CA CYS A 15 -7.48 16.79 10.49
C CYS A 15 -8.90 17.33 10.28
N GLN A 16 -9.10 18.23 9.32
CA GLN A 16 -10.43 18.77 9.01
C GLN A 16 -11.42 17.66 8.62
N THR A 17 -10.99 16.68 7.84
CA THR A 17 -11.82 15.55 7.43
C THR A 17 -12.20 14.70 8.64
N GLN A 18 -11.25 14.37 9.51
CA GLN A 18 -11.49 13.61 10.73
C GLN A 18 -12.43 14.34 11.68
N ASP A 19 -12.29 15.67 11.82
CA ASP A 19 -13.16 16.51 12.65
C ASP A 19 -14.61 16.47 12.13
N VAL A 20 -14.81 16.58 10.80
CA VAL A 20 -16.15 16.52 10.19
C VAL A 20 -16.78 15.13 10.34
N LEU A 21 -15.99 14.07 10.16
CA LEU A 21 -16.47 12.69 10.27
C LEU A 21 -16.61 12.22 11.72
N GLY A 22 -15.99 12.90 12.69
CA GLY A 22 -15.95 12.51 14.10
C GLY A 22 -15.20 11.18 14.33
N ARG A 23 -14.28 10.80 13.44
CA ARG A 23 -13.53 9.55 13.52
C ARG A 23 -12.19 9.63 12.79
N GLN A 24 -11.25 8.77 13.20
CA GLN A 24 -10.01 8.54 12.46
C GLN A 24 -10.31 8.01 11.05
N ILE A 25 -9.52 8.43 10.07
CA ILE A 25 -9.50 7.87 8.72
C ILE A 25 -8.17 7.18 8.45
N LEU A 26 -8.13 6.35 7.42
CA LEU A 26 -6.91 5.78 6.88
C LEU A 26 -6.53 6.55 5.61
N ILE A 27 -5.24 6.77 5.43
CA ILE A 27 -4.67 7.33 4.20
C ILE A 27 -3.90 6.22 3.51
N GLU A 28 -4.17 6.04 2.24
CA GLU A 28 -3.53 5.03 1.40
C GLU A 28 -2.25 5.57 0.74
N ASN A 29 -1.24 4.71 0.61
CA ASN A 29 -0.08 4.99 -0.22
C ASN A 29 -0.43 4.79 -1.71
N PRO A 30 -0.25 5.80 -2.57
CA PRO A 30 -0.62 5.70 -3.97
C PRO A 30 0.39 4.90 -4.80
N SER A 31 -0.04 4.34 -5.94
CA SER A 31 0.87 3.93 -7.00
C SER A 31 1.47 5.16 -7.69
N SER A 32 2.77 5.11 -8.02
CA SER A 32 3.51 6.27 -8.52
C SER A 32 4.14 6.02 -9.89
N TYR A 33 3.96 7.01 -10.78
CA TYR A 33 4.44 6.99 -12.17
C TYR A 33 5.39 8.14 -12.49
N LEU A 34 5.44 9.14 -11.61
CA LEU A 34 6.27 10.34 -11.75
C LEU A 34 7.07 10.59 -10.48
N GLN A 35 8.29 11.07 -10.65
CA GLN A 35 9.10 11.57 -9.56
C GLN A 35 9.31 13.07 -9.74
N TYR A 36 9.29 13.81 -8.64
CA TYR A 36 9.50 15.26 -8.63
C TYR A 36 10.83 15.59 -7.99
N VAL A 37 11.63 16.38 -8.69
CA VAL A 37 12.95 16.83 -8.20
C VAL A 37 12.85 17.69 -6.93
N GLU A 38 11.69 18.29 -6.70
CA GLU A 38 11.38 19.10 -5.51
C GLU A 38 11.06 18.25 -4.27
N SER A 39 10.88 16.93 -4.41
CA SER A 39 10.64 16.07 -3.26
C SER A 39 11.84 16.07 -2.32
N ALA A 40 11.61 16.49 -1.08
CA ALA A 40 12.62 16.60 -0.03
C ALA A 40 12.75 15.33 0.83
N MET A 41 11.78 14.43 0.72
CA MET A 41 11.73 13.16 1.44
C MET A 41 11.06 12.07 0.59
N PRO A 42 11.33 10.78 0.85
CA PRO A 42 10.64 9.69 0.18
C PRO A 42 9.20 9.55 0.71
N GLU A 43 8.34 8.90 -0.10
CA GLU A 43 6.91 8.71 0.20
C GLU A 43 6.64 8.08 1.57
N TRP A 44 7.38 7.05 1.94
CA TRP A 44 7.20 6.35 3.22
C TRP A 44 7.50 7.21 4.45
N GLU A 45 8.45 8.14 4.35
CA GLU A 45 8.70 9.13 5.41
C GLU A 45 7.57 10.16 5.44
N PHE A 46 7.12 10.62 4.27
CA PHE A 46 5.99 11.55 4.16
C PHE A 46 4.72 10.98 4.78
N LEU A 47 4.39 9.72 4.51
CA LEU A 47 3.23 9.03 5.10
C LEU A 47 3.37 8.83 6.62
N ALA A 48 4.56 8.46 7.09
CA ALA A 48 4.81 8.30 8.52
C ALA A 48 4.63 9.63 9.27
N GLU A 49 5.18 10.72 8.73
CA GLU A 49 5.02 12.07 9.25
C GLU A 49 3.56 12.56 9.20
N LEU A 50 2.86 12.29 8.09
CA LEU A 50 1.44 12.60 7.95
C LEU A 50 0.63 11.93 9.05
N ALA A 51 0.81 10.63 9.24
CA ALA A 51 0.09 9.87 10.27
C ALA A 51 0.43 10.38 11.69
N GLN A 52 1.71 10.67 11.96
CA GLN A 52 2.14 11.20 13.24
C GLN A 52 1.53 12.56 13.56
N ARG A 53 1.48 13.48 12.58
CA ARG A 53 1.03 14.86 12.78
C ARG A 53 -0.50 14.99 12.76
N SER A 54 -1.20 14.18 11.98
CA SER A 54 -2.66 14.26 11.85
C SER A 54 -3.43 13.26 12.72
N GLY A 55 -2.75 12.23 13.24
CA GLY A 55 -3.38 11.14 13.96
C GLY A 55 -4.19 10.19 13.08
N CYS A 56 -4.07 10.23 11.75
CA CYS A 56 -4.67 9.24 10.87
C CYS A 56 -3.94 7.90 10.93
N GLY A 57 -4.60 6.83 10.49
CA GLY A 57 -3.94 5.56 10.20
C GLY A 57 -3.47 5.49 8.74
N VAL A 58 -2.85 4.38 8.39
CA VAL A 58 -2.43 4.04 7.03
C VAL A 58 -3.17 2.78 6.57
N LEU A 59 -3.79 2.88 5.40
CA LEU A 59 -4.14 1.76 4.56
C LEU A 59 -2.90 1.48 3.72
N LEU A 60 -2.30 0.31 3.92
CA LEU A 60 -1.08 -0.05 3.23
C LEU A 60 -1.41 -0.91 2.01
N ASP A 61 -1.40 -0.31 0.83
CA ASP A 61 -1.51 -1.06 -0.41
C ASP A 61 -0.14 -1.61 -0.83
N VAL A 62 -0.03 -2.93 -0.79
CA VAL A 62 1.21 -3.67 -1.10
C VAL A 62 1.45 -3.74 -2.60
N ASN A 63 0.39 -3.73 -3.42
CA ASN A 63 0.51 -3.66 -4.88
C ASN A 63 1.07 -2.30 -5.30
N ASN A 64 0.59 -1.20 -4.71
CA ASN A 64 1.07 0.15 -4.96
C ASN A 64 2.55 0.32 -4.62
N ILE A 65 3.00 -0.27 -3.50
CA ILE A 65 4.43 -0.31 -3.15
C ILE A 65 5.22 -1.05 -4.24
N TYR A 66 4.73 -2.22 -4.67
CA TYR A 66 5.41 -3.03 -5.69
C TYR A 66 5.47 -2.31 -7.04
N VAL A 67 4.35 -1.77 -7.52
CA VAL A 67 4.26 -0.99 -8.76
C VAL A 67 5.22 0.19 -8.73
N SER A 68 5.17 1.00 -7.66
CA SER A 68 6.06 2.15 -7.50
C SER A 68 7.54 1.75 -7.44
N ALA A 69 7.87 0.68 -6.69
CA ALA A 69 9.23 0.17 -6.60
C ALA A 69 9.79 -0.27 -7.95
N ARG A 70 8.98 -0.94 -8.77
CA ARG A 70 9.36 -1.36 -10.12
C ARG A 70 9.52 -0.19 -11.08
N ASN A 71 8.62 0.78 -11.02
CA ASN A 71 8.65 1.96 -11.90
C ASN A 71 9.82 2.90 -11.57
N HIS A 72 10.21 3.02 -10.32
CA HIS A 72 11.22 3.99 -9.85
C HIS A 72 12.54 3.37 -9.39
N GLY A 73 12.64 2.05 -9.32
CA GLY A 73 13.89 1.35 -9.03
C GLY A 73 14.33 1.37 -7.56
N PHE A 74 13.39 1.43 -6.59
CA PHE A 74 13.71 1.30 -5.18
C PHE A 74 13.38 -0.09 -4.61
N ASP A 75 13.87 -0.38 -3.40
CA ASP A 75 13.58 -1.64 -2.70
C ASP A 75 12.21 -1.57 -1.97
N ALA A 76 11.23 -2.33 -2.47
CA ALA A 76 9.90 -2.44 -1.85
C ALA A 76 9.96 -2.91 -0.38
N SER A 77 10.91 -3.79 -0.04
CA SER A 77 11.10 -4.24 1.35
C SER A 77 11.63 -3.13 2.25
N ALA A 78 12.40 -2.18 1.71
CA ALA A 78 12.85 -1.00 2.44
C ALA A 78 11.66 -0.12 2.84
N TYR A 79 10.71 0.07 1.94
CA TYR A 79 9.45 0.78 2.23
C TYR A 79 8.75 0.19 3.45
N LEU A 80 8.52 -1.12 3.45
CA LEU A 80 7.89 -1.81 4.58
C LEU A 80 8.67 -1.62 5.90
N ARG A 81 10.00 -1.60 5.87
CA ARG A 81 10.83 -1.46 7.07
C ARG A 81 10.71 -0.10 7.75
N VAL A 82 10.42 0.95 7.02
CA VAL A 82 10.37 2.32 7.54
C VAL A 82 9.01 2.67 8.12
N ILE A 83 7.91 2.23 7.50
CA ILE A 83 6.56 2.53 8.01
C ILE A 83 6.40 2.02 9.45
N PRO A 84 5.99 2.88 10.40
CA PRO A 84 5.76 2.49 11.79
C PRO A 84 4.62 1.47 11.93
N ARG A 85 4.84 0.40 12.70
CA ARG A 85 3.83 -0.65 12.89
C ARG A 85 2.46 -0.14 13.37
N PRO A 86 2.36 0.76 14.37
CA PRO A 86 1.07 1.12 14.95
C PRO A 86 0.13 1.89 14.02
N ILE A 87 0.66 2.47 12.94
CA ILE A 87 -0.16 3.28 12.04
C ILE A 87 -0.85 2.46 10.94
N VAL A 88 -0.36 1.26 10.62
CA VAL A 88 -0.95 0.38 9.60
C VAL A 88 -2.16 -0.33 10.20
N GLN A 89 -3.34 -0.09 9.64
CA GLN A 89 -4.60 -0.62 10.18
C GLN A 89 -5.40 -1.42 9.15
N GLU A 90 -5.04 -1.35 7.88
CA GLU A 90 -5.62 -2.11 6.78
C GLU A 90 -4.54 -2.37 5.72
N ILE A 91 -4.65 -3.49 5.01
CA ILE A 91 -3.76 -3.85 3.90
C ILE A 91 -4.61 -4.12 2.66
N HIS A 92 -4.22 -3.57 1.51
CA HIS A 92 -4.79 -3.92 0.22
C HIS A 92 -3.80 -4.74 -0.61
N LEU A 93 -4.37 -5.66 -1.41
CA LEU A 93 -3.68 -6.48 -2.40
C LEU A 93 -4.46 -6.39 -3.71
N ALA A 94 -3.76 -6.12 -4.79
CA ALA A 94 -4.35 -6.03 -6.12
C ALA A 94 -3.42 -6.60 -7.19
N GLY A 95 -3.93 -6.67 -8.41
CA GLY A 95 -3.13 -6.94 -9.59
C GLY A 95 -2.85 -5.68 -10.40
N PHE A 96 -1.89 -5.75 -11.30
CA PHE A 96 -1.46 -4.64 -12.16
C PHE A 96 -1.26 -5.10 -13.60
N THR A 97 -1.22 -4.15 -14.53
CA THR A 97 -0.90 -4.39 -15.94
C THR A 97 0.51 -3.89 -16.26
N VAL A 98 1.23 -4.62 -17.10
CA VAL A 98 2.55 -4.20 -17.62
C VAL A 98 2.38 -3.66 -19.04
N ASN A 99 2.63 -2.37 -19.22
CA ASN A 99 2.69 -1.75 -20.53
C ASN A 99 4.15 -1.74 -21.01
N ARG A 100 4.39 -2.34 -22.19
CA ARG A 100 5.71 -2.45 -22.78
C ARG A 100 5.87 -1.52 -23.98
N PHE A 101 7.01 -0.86 -24.05
CA PHE A 101 7.40 0.07 -25.09
C PHE A 101 8.79 -0.31 -25.61
N ASP A 102 9.21 0.23 -26.73
CA ASP A 102 10.53 -0.04 -27.31
C ASP A 102 11.70 0.31 -26.37
N ASN A 103 11.50 1.26 -25.48
CA ASN A 103 12.51 1.79 -24.57
C ASN A 103 12.33 1.36 -23.09
N GLY A 104 11.42 0.43 -22.81
CA GLY A 104 11.20 -0.07 -21.44
C GLY A 104 9.77 -0.52 -21.16
N GLU A 105 9.47 -0.67 -19.90
CA GLU A 105 8.14 -1.04 -19.43
C GLU A 105 7.72 -0.14 -18.26
N ILE A 106 6.40 0.01 -18.08
CA ILE A 106 5.79 0.66 -16.93
C ILE A 106 4.68 -0.24 -16.39
N LEU A 107 4.64 -0.42 -15.10
CA LEU A 107 3.56 -1.09 -14.40
C LEU A 107 2.45 -0.09 -14.10
N ILE A 108 1.22 -0.44 -14.44
CA ILE A 108 0.03 0.36 -14.17
C ILE A 108 -0.86 -0.39 -13.18
N ASP A 109 -1.20 0.26 -12.11
CA ASP A 109 -2.06 -0.20 -11.06
C ASP A 109 -3.52 -0.22 -11.56
N THR A 110 -3.92 -1.33 -12.16
CA THR A 110 -5.20 -1.44 -12.87
C THR A 110 -6.27 -2.19 -12.11
N HIS A 111 -5.89 -2.93 -11.06
CA HIS A 111 -6.78 -3.76 -10.25
C HIS A 111 -7.71 -4.66 -11.08
N ASN A 112 -7.20 -5.21 -12.18
CA ASN A 112 -7.96 -6.07 -13.10
C ASN A 112 -7.27 -7.42 -13.39
N GLN A 113 -6.28 -7.78 -12.58
CA GLN A 113 -5.51 -9.00 -12.70
C GLN A 113 -5.37 -9.70 -11.34
N PRO A 114 -5.10 -11.01 -11.30
CA PRO A 114 -4.73 -11.70 -10.06
C PRO A 114 -3.51 -11.07 -9.40
N VAL A 115 -3.45 -11.14 -8.08
CA VAL A 115 -2.28 -10.72 -7.31
C VAL A 115 -1.06 -11.53 -7.73
N CYS A 116 -0.01 -10.86 -8.19
CA CYS A 116 1.17 -11.54 -8.73
C CYS A 116 2.06 -12.16 -7.63
N PRO A 117 2.86 -13.20 -7.93
CA PRO A 117 3.71 -13.87 -6.93
C PRO A 117 4.64 -12.95 -6.15
N ALA A 118 5.14 -11.87 -6.78
CA ALA A 118 6.03 -10.92 -6.13
C ALA A 118 5.28 -10.04 -5.10
N VAL A 119 4.04 -9.65 -5.39
CA VAL A 119 3.16 -8.93 -4.44
C VAL A 119 2.81 -9.85 -3.26
N TRP A 120 2.51 -11.13 -3.50
CA TRP A 120 2.31 -12.12 -2.42
C TRP A 120 3.55 -12.27 -1.53
N THR A 121 4.74 -12.28 -2.12
CA THR A 121 5.99 -12.33 -1.34
C THR A 121 6.15 -11.08 -0.46
N LEU A 122 5.82 -9.91 -1.01
CA LEU A 122 5.87 -8.65 -0.26
C LEU A 122 4.80 -8.59 0.84
N TYR A 123 3.61 -9.12 0.56
CA TYR A 123 2.54 -9.27 1.55
C TYR A 123 2.97 -10.16 2.73
N HIS A 124 3.61 -11.29 2.45
CA HIS A 124 4.15 -12.15 3.51
C HIS A 124 5.12 -11.36 4.41
N GLN A 125 6.00 -10.51 3.83
CA GLN A 125 6.88 -9.64 4.63
C GLN A 125 6.09 -8.59 5.43
N ALA A 126 5.03 -8.03 4.85
CA ALA A 126 4.15 -7.08 5.54
C ALA A 126 3.48 -7.75 6.76
N VAL A 127 2.92 -8.95 6.61
CA VAL A 127 2.29 -9.72 7.70
C VAL A 127 3.32 -10.08 8.79
N GLN A 128 4.55 -10.47 8.43
CA GLN A 128 5.61 -10.72 9.40
C GLN A 128 5.95 -9.45 10.21
N ARG A 129 5.91 -8.30 9.57
CA ARG A 129 6.25 -7.04 10.23
C ARG A 129 5.10 -6.46 11.04
N PHE A 130 3.92 -6.33 10.44
CA PHE A 130 2.79 -5.60 11.03
C PHE A 130 1.88 -6.50 11.89
N GLY A 131 1.89 -7.80 11.66
CA GLY A 131 1.03 -8.76 12.34
C GLY A 131 -0.27 -9.00 11.57
N GLN A 132 -1.30 -9.44 12.28
CA GLN A 132 -2.63 -9.68 11.72
C GLN A 132 -3.37 -8.35 11.52
N ILE A 133 -3.29 -7.82 10.32
CA ILE A 133 -4.01 -6.62 9.88
C ILE A 133 -5.11 -7.06 8.92
N PRO A 134 -6.35 -6.54 9.03
CA PRO A 134 -7.40 -6.78 8.04
C PRO A 134 -6.89 -6.55 6.63
N THR A 135 -7.14 -7.51 5.74
CA THR A 135 -6.63 -7.47 4.37
C THR A 135 -7.78 -7.59 3.38
N LEU A 136 -7.79 -6.71 2.38
CA LEU A 136 -8.74 -6.70 1.27
C LEU A 136 -8.04 -7.10 -0.02
N ILE A 137 -8.66 -7.98 -0.81
CA ILE A 137 -8.32 -8.18 -2.22
C ILE A 137 -9.14 -7.18 -3.04
N GLU A 138 -8.45 -6.23 -3.67
CA GLU A 138 -9.09 -5.19 -4.47
C GLU A 138 -9.08 -5.58 -5.94
N TRP A 139 -10.26 -5.56 -6.56
CA TRP A 139 -10.43 -5.90 -7.97
C TRP A 139 -11.52 -5.03 -8.59
N ASP A 140 -11.14 -3.98 -9.32
CA ASP A 140 -12.03 -2.88 -9.73
C ASP A 140 -12.55 -3.00 -11.17
N ALA A 141 -11.81 -3.69 -12.03
CA ALA A 141 -12.16 -3.84 -13.44
C ALA A 141 -11.97 -5.28 -13.91
N ASP A 142 -12.68 -5.68 -14.97
CA ASP A 142 -12.65 -7.05 -15.50
C ASP A 142 -12.88 -8.10 -14.39
N VAL A 143 -13.84 -7.83 -13.49
CA VAL A 143 -14.09 -8.63 -12.28
C VAL A 143 -14.36 -10.09 -12.66
N PRO A 144 -13.58 -11.04 -12.13
CA PRO A 144 -13.71 -12.44 -12.46
C PRO A 144 -14.87 -13.10 -11.72
N ASP A 145 -15.06 -14.39 -11.96
CA ASP A 145 -16.01 -15.20 -11.18
C ASP A 145 -15.67 -15.15 -9.68
N LEU A 146 -16.69 -15.16 -8.84
CA LEU A 146 -16.56 -15.11 -7.38
C LEU A 146 -15.57 -16.15 -6.82
N ALA A 147 -15.53 -17.35 -7.42
CA ALA A 147 -14.61 -18.40 -7.00
C ALA A 147 -13.12 -17.98 -7.08
N VAL A 148 -12.76 -17.12 -8.04
CA VAL A 148 -11.40 -16.58 -8.18
C VAL A 148 -11.11 -15.60 -7.06
N LEU A 149 -12.05 -14.69 -6.77
CA LEU A 149 -11.89 -13.71 -5.67
C LEU A 149 -11.80 -14.41 -4.31
N VAL A 150 -12.63 -15.44 -4.08
CA VAL A 150 -12.57 -16.25 -2.86
C VAL A 150 -11.22 -16.94 -2.72
N ALA A 151 -10.69 -17.53 -3.80
CA ALA A 151 -9.40 -18.20 -3.76
C ALA A 151 -8.22 -17.23 -3.44
N GLU A 152 -8.27 -16.00 -3.94
CA GLU A 152 -7.29 -14.95 -3.58
C GLU A 152 -7.41 -14.58 -2.09
N ALA A 153 -8.62 -14.42 -1.57
CA ALA A 153 -8.86 -14.12 -0.15
C ALA A 153 -8.41 -15.28 0.75
N GLU A 154 -8.74 -16.53 0.41
CA GLU A 154 -8.29 -17.72 1.15
C GLU A 154 -6.75 -17.82 1.20
N ARG A 155 -6.08 -17.40 0.15
CA ARG A 155 -4.61 -17.33 0.14
C ARG A 155 -4.06 -16.28 1.12
N ALA A 156 -4.72 -15.13 1.22
CA ALA A 156 -4.34 -14.10 2.20
C ALA A 156 -4.55 -14.62 3.63
N ASP A 157 -5.68 -15.28 3.89
CA ASP A 157 -6.00 -15.89 5.19
C ASP A 157 -4.97 -16.93 5.58
N ALA A 158 -4.55 -17.81 4.66
CA ALA A 158 -3.52 -18.81 4.94
C ALA A 158 -2.19 -18.18 5.41
N ILE A 159 -1.76 -17.06 4.80
CA ILE A 159 -0.56 -16.33 5.20
C ILE A 159 -0.72 -15.70 6.60
N LEU A 160 -1.89 -15.18 6.93
CA LEU A 160 -2.21 -14.64 8.25
C LEU A 160 -2.19 -15.73 9.34
N GLU A 161 -2.75 -16.91 9.04
CA GLU A 161 -2.78 -18.07 9.93
C GLU A 161 -1.38 -18.64 10.19
N GLU A 162 -0.53 -18.76 9.17
CA GLU A 162 0.88 -19.17 9.33
C GLU A 162 1.62 -18.27 10.31
N ARG A 163 1.40 -16.95 10.22
CA ARG A 163 2.00 -15.99 11.16
C ARG A 163 1.48 -16.16 12.58
N HIS A 164 0.20 -16.47 12.75
CA HIS A 164 -0.40 -16.71 14.06
C HIS A 164 0.23 -17.95 14.73
N ALA A 165 0.36 -19.04 13.97
CA ALA A 165 0.97 -20.27 14.47
C ALA A 165 2.44 -20.10 14.88
N GLN A 166 3.20 -19.20 14.24
CA GLN A 166 4.60 -18.89 14.58
C GLN A 166 4.75 -17.99 15.82
N ALA A 167 3.70 -17.28 16.20
CA ALA A 167 3.72 -16.34 17.34
C ALA A 167 3.17 -16.95 18.64
N ALA A 168 2.54 -18.12 18.56
CA ALA A 168 1.99 -18.88 19.70
C ALA A 168 3.02 -19.86 20.28
#